data_886bb47bd77f5ed20a105ba216efb928
#
_entry.id   886bb47bd77f5ed20a105ba216efb928
#
_cell.length_a   1.000
_cell.length_b   1.000
_cell.length_c   1.000
_cell.angle_alpha   90.00
_cell.angle_beta   90.00
_cell.angle_gamma   90.00
#
_symmetry.space_group_name_H-M   'P 1'
#
loop_
_entity.id
_entity.type
_entity.pdbx_description
1 polymer ?
#
loop_
_entity_poly.entity_id
_entity_poly.type
_entity_poly.pdbx_seq_one_letter_code
_entity_poly.pdbx_strand_id
1 'polypeptide(L)'
;MSLGPVSPPVNGPVGPLERGLAVLCELTRLAAHQGEAAVRPGDLVRGTGLARSVVDRVVGTLEQLGYVRLDGREVGLAARLMELGNAYLSASGLPDALGPFAERLADGLDESVSVAVPDGDGARFVVQATRRRTMSLAFRIGDLLPAERCAPGALFAAEWDERAWAAWRARRAADPLDAAYPAVPPRHRPAADTGFEARVREAARTGWAADDQMIEPGLVAVSVPVRDASGRTACAVNVVSHTSRHDAASLRAAVLGPLHAEIPAMEAALAAPAEAARAEPGPPGRATAGPAAGPGAEDPARAAKRELGAGYLQSLARGLTVLRALGAPGEEGGGAPHGRTLTAVAEATGLPRATARRSLLTLVELGYAEYAEGDGRAFRPLPRVLELGYAPLGDLSFTELAQPHMRELVRAVHESASLAVLDGGDIRYVARVPTVRIMSVNITIGTRFPAYATSMGRVLLAGLAPGERAAHLAGLAPEPLTRHTVTAVPELARVLERTGRDGYALVDEELEEGLRSLAVPVRGADRRVVAALNIATHAGRGSAESTLEELLPALRTAAARIEADLATASAHHPLGAGERVGA
;
A
#
# COMPACT_ATOMS: atom_id res chain seq x y z
N MET A 1 -2.45 29.50 -13.27
CA MET A 1 -2.38 28.93 -14.64
C MET A 1 -2.24 27.44 -14.50
N SER A 2 -3.36 26.71 -14.45
CA SER A 2 -3.38 25.25 -14.40
C SER A 2 -2.92 24.71 -15.76
N LEU A 3 -1.78 24.04 -15.78
CA LEU A 3 -1.37 23.26 -16.94
C LEU A 3 -2.22 21.99 -16.93
N GLY A 4 -3.15 21.87 -17.89
CA GLY A 4 -3.95 20.66 -18.07
C GLY A 4 -3.07 19.43 -18.38
N PRO A 5 -3.64 18.21 -18.37
CA PRO A 5 -2.92 16.98 -18.60
C PRO A 5 -2.16 17.06 -19.92
N VAL A 6 -0.84 16.90 -19.85
CA VAL A 6 0.01 16.81 -21.02
C VAL A 6 -0.35 15.49 -21.69
N SER A 7 -0.91 15.57 -22.89
CA SER A 7 -1.04 14.39 -23.77
C SER A 7 0.33 13.70 -23.85
N PRO A 8 0.40 12.36 -23.86
CA PRO A 8 1.68 11.69 -24.03
C PRO A 8 2.35 12.23 -25.30
N PRO A 9 3.64 12.50 -25.26
CA PRO A 9 4.35 13.04 -26.41
C PRO A 9 4.17 12.10 -27.61
N VAL A 10 3.93 12.66 -28.78
CA VAL A 10 3.77 11.93 -30.05
C VAL A 10 5.03 11.11 -30.40
N ASN A 11 6.15 11.40 -29.74
CA ASN A 11 7.39 10.63 -29.76
C ASN A 11 7.52 9.93 -28.40
N GLY A 12 7.74 8.60 -28.40
CA GLY A 12 7.85 7.80 -27.17
C GLY A 12 8.84 8.35 -26.12
N PRO A 13 8.86 7.79 -24.90
CA PRO A 13 9.60 8.33 -23.74
C PRO A 13 11.07 8.60 -24.06
N VAL A 14 11.54 9.85 -23.89
CA VAL A 14 12.86 10.29 -24.34
C VAL A 14 13.91 10.15 -23.24
N GLY A 15 13.58 10.51 -21.98
CA GLY A 15 14.52 10.51 -20.86
C GLY A 15 14.55 9.18 -20.07
N PRO A 16 15.64 8.90 -19.32
CA PRO A 16 15.68 7.69 -18.50
C PRO A 16 14.63 7.64 -17.38
N LEU A 17 14.26 8.79 -16.79
CA LEU A 17 13.18 8.87 -15.81
C LEU A 17 11.84 8.56 -16.45
N GLU A 18 11.53 9.19 -17.57
CA GLU A 18 10.31 9.00 -18.33
C GLU A 18 10.12 7.53 -18.76
N ARG A 19 11.18 6.89 -19.29
CA ARG A 19 11.15 5.46 -19.66
C ARG A 19 10.93 4.57 -18.44
N GLY A 20 11.54 4.91 -17.31
CA GLY A 20 11.37 4.18 -16.06
C GLY A 20 9.94 4.24 -15.55
N LEU A 21 9.33 5.41 -15.56
CA LEU A 21 7.92 5.59 -15.18
C LEU A 21 6.98 4.86 -16.15
N ALA A 22 7.24 4.92 -17.46
CA ALA A 22 6.46 4.17 -18.45
C ALA A 22 6.51 2.65 -18.22
N VAL A 23 7.67 2.10 -17.87
CA VAL A 23 7.81 0.67 -17.54
C VAL A 23 7.06 0.35 -16.25
N LEU A 24 7.11 1.21 -15.22
CA LEU A 24 6.34 1.01 -13.97
C LEU A 24 4.84 1.05 -14.21
N CYS A 25 4.33 2.01 -14.99
CA CYS A 25 2.91 2.08 -15.34
C CYS A 25 2.45 0.83 -16.08
N GLU A 26 3.25 0.36 -17.06
CA GLU A 26 2.90 -0.84 -17.81
C GLU A 26 2.96 -2.10 -16.93
N LEU A 27 3.96 -2.22 -16.04
CA LEU A 27 4.04 -3.31 -15.07
C LEU A 27 2.82 -3.31 -14.15
N THR A 28 2.42 -2.14 -13.64
CA THR A 28 1.23 -1.98 -12.79
C THR A 28 -0.04 -2.38 -13.53
N ARG A 29 -0.20 -1.94 -14.78
CA ARG A 29 -1.34 -2.28 -15.62
C ARG A 29 -1.45 -3.78 -15.87
N LEU A 30 -0.34 -4.44 -16.19
CA LEU A 30 -0.29 -5.89 -16.39
C LEU A 30 -0.58 -6.65 -15.10
N ALA A 31 -0.01 -6.23 -13.96
CA ALA A 31 -0.27 -6.84 -12.66
C ALA A 31 -1.75 -6.76 -12.26
N ALA A 32 -2.41 -5.62 -12.52
CA ALA A 32 -3.82 -5.43 -12.22
C ALA A 32 -4.76 -6.35 -13.05
N HIS A 33 -4.37 -6.70 -14.29
CA HIS A 33 -5.20 -7.52 -15.18
C HIS A 33 -4.96 -9.03 -15.03
N GLN A 34 -3.77 -9.44 -14.62
CA GLN A 34 -3.37 -10.85 -14.62
C GLN A 34 -3.49 -11.53 -13.24
N GLY A 35 -3.89 -10.79 -12.20
CA GLY A 35 -3.87 -11.29 -10.84
C GLY A 35 -2.45 -11.75 -10.44
N GLU A 36 -2.30 -12.99 -9.97
CA GLU A 36 -0.98 -13.56 -9.62
C GLU A 36 -0.08 -13.91 -10.83
N ALA A 37 -0.53 -13.68 -12.06
CA ALA A 37 0.26 -14.05 -13.24
C ALA A 37 1.47 -13.12 -13.37
N ALA A 38 2.64 -13.72 -13.33
CA ALA A 38 3.91 -13.04 -13.35
C ALA A 38 4.19 -12.37 -14.70
N VAL A 39 4.50 -11.09 -14.66
CA VAL A 39 4.83 -10.27 -15.83
C VAL A 39 6.25 -10.60 -16.30
N ARG A 40 6.42 -10.86 -17.58
CA ARG A 40 7.75 -11.08 -18.18
C ARG A 40 8.29 -9.80 -18.81
N PRO A 41 9.62 -9.58 -18.83
CA PRO A 41 10.20 -8.42 -19.51
C PRO A 41 9.77 -8.26 -20.98
N GLY A 42 9.45 -9.37 -21.66
CA GLY A 42 8.90 -9.33 -23.02
C GLY A 42 7.54 -8.66 -23.15
N ASP A 43 6.72 -8.76 -22.10
CA ASP A 43 5.39 -8.13 -22.04
C ASP A 43 5.57 -6.62 -21.87
N LEU A 44 6.51 -6.20 -21.03
CA LEU A 44 6.88 -4.79 -20.86
C LEU A 44 7.45 -4.16 -22.16
N VAL A 45 8.26 -4.92 -22.91
CA VAL A 45 8.75 -4.49 -24.24
C VAL A 45 7.58 -4.24 -25.19
N ARG A 46 6.61 -5.16 -25.24
CA ARG A 46 5.44 -5.04 -26.13
C ARG A 46 4.53 -3.88 -25.72
N GLY A 47 4.27 -3.72 -24.42
CA GLY A 47 3.37 -2.68 -23.92
C GLY A 47 3.96 -1.28 -24.00
N THR A 48 5.27 -1.13 -23.74
CA THR A 48 5.93 0.19 -23.75
C THR A 48 6.51 0.57 -25.13
N GLY A 49 6.71 -0.39 -26.04
CA GLY A 49 7.42 -0.18 -27.30
C GLY A 49 8.92 0.12 -27.14
N LEU A 50 9.47 0.00 -25.94
CA LEU A 50 10.89 0.26 -25.66
C LEU A 50 11.76 -0.92 -26.09
N ALA A 51 13.01 -0.63 -26.48
CA ALA A 51 13.99 -1.68 -26.79
C ALA A 51 14.25 -2.57 -25.55
N ARG A 52 14.44 -3.88 -25.76
CA ARG A 52 14.66 -4.88 -24.71
C ARG A 52 15.77 -4.46 -23.73
N SER A 53 16.90 -3.98 -24.27
CA SER A 53 18.04 -3.55 -23.42
C SER A 53 17.69 -2.34 -22.52
N VAL A 54 16.73 -1.50 -22.94
CA VAL A 54 16.25 -0.39 -22.12
C VAL A 54 15.38 -0.91 -20.98
N VAL A 55 14.43 -1.81 -21.29
CA VAL A 55 13.56 -2.44 -20.29
C VAL A 55 14.40 -3.21 -19.26
N ASP A 56 15.36 -4.03 -19.69
CA ASP A 56 16.22 -4.80 -18.78
C ASP A 56 17.02 -3.87 -17.84
N ARG A 57 17.53 -2.73 -18.31
CA ARG A 57 18.22 -1.73 -17.49
C ARG A 57 17.29 -1.01 -16.50
N VAL A 58 16.05 -0.70 -16.94
CA VAL A 58 15.03 -0.11 -16.06
C VAL A 58 14.68 -1.10 -14.95
N VAL A 59 14.34 -2.34 -15.31
CA VAL A 59 13.98 -3.39 -14.35
C VAL A 59 15.11 -3.64 -13.35
N GLY A 60 16.36 -3.81 -13.81
CA GLY A 60 17.50 -3.99 -12.92
C GLY A 60 17.74 -2.79 -11.98
N THR A 61 17.51 -1.56 -12.46
CA THR A 61 17.58 -0.37 -11.60
C THR A 61 16.47 -0.36 -10.54
N LEU A 62 15.24 -0.70 -10.93
CA LEU A 62 14.10 -0.75 -10.02
C LEU A 62 14.23 -1.88 -8.99
N GLU A 63 14.78 -3.04 -9.39
CA GLU A 63 15.08 -4.14 -8.48
C GLU A 63 16.08 -3.72 -7.41
N GLN A 64 17.17 -3.07 -7.81
CA GLN A 64 18.17 -2.58 -6.88
C GLN A 64 17.66 -1.50 -5.93
N LEU A 65 16.69 -0.71 -6.38
CA LEU A 65 15.98 0.24 -5.51
C LEU A 65 14.93 -0.45 -4.62
N GLY A 66 14.64 -1.73 -4.84
CA GLY A 66 13.65 -2.50 -4.09
C GLY A 66 12.20 -2.19 -4.49
N TYR A 67 11.96 -1.57 -5.64
CA TYR A 67 10.61 -1.26 -6.14
C TYR A 67 9.97 -2.38 -6.94
N VAL A 68 10.78 -3.29 -7.47
CA VAL A 68 10.33 -4.53 -8.12
C VAL A 68 11.14 -5.71 -7.60
N ARG A 69 10.64 -6.92 -7.80
CA ARG A 69 11.30 -8.18 -7.49
C ARG A 69 11.42 -9.01 -8.75
N LEU A 70 12.54 -9.72 -8.86
CA LEU A 70 12.73 -10.73 -9.90
C LEU A 70 12.60 -12.13 -9.29
N ASP A 71 11.73 -12.96 -9.84
CA ASP A 71 11.64 -14.38 -9.54
C ASP A 71 11.91 -15.18 -10.82
N GLY A 72 13.14 -15.61 -11.00
CA GLY A 72 13.61 -16.19 -12.25
C GLY A 72 13.57 -15.21 -13.42
N ARG A 73 12.57 -15.36 -14.29
CA ARG A 73 12.34 -14.47 -15.45
C ARG A 73 11.15 -13.55 -15.30
N GLU A 74 10.55 -13.52 -14.15
CA GLU A 74 9.30 -12.82 -13.86
C GLU A 74 9.58 -11.57 -13.04
N VAL A 75 8.88 -10.48 -13.36
CA VAL A 75 9.00 -9.18 -12.69
C VAL A 75 7.72 -8.95 -11.89
N GLY A 76 7.83 -8.78 -10.58
CA GLY A 76 6.72 -8.46 -9.69
C GLY A 76 6.90 -7.10 -9.04
N LEU A 77 5.80 -6.46 -8.67
CA LEU A 77 5.81 -5.26 -7.84
C LEU A 77 6.29 -5.61 -6.43
N ALA A 78 7.05 -4.71 -5.79
CA ALA A 78 7.44 -4.83 -4.40
C ALA A 78 6.68 -3.81 -3.55
N ALA A 79 6.32 -4.16 -2.31
CA ALA A 79 5.55 -3.29 -1.41
C ALA A 79 6.21 -1.91 -1.21
N ARG A 80 7.53 -1.84 -1.24
CA ARG A 80 8.28 -0.58 -1.19
C ARG A 80 7.87 0.44 -2.25
N LEU A 81 7.33 0.01 -3.39
CA LEU A 81 6.84 0.92 -4.43
C LEU A 81 5.71 1.82 -3.91
N MET A 82 4.94 1.36 -2.91
CA MET A 82 3.90 2.17 -2.25
C MET A 82 4.45 3.44 -1.58
N GLU A 83 5.76 3.51 -1.25
CA GLU A 83 6.38 4.73 -0.73
C GLU A 83 6.14 5.94 -1.66
N LEU A 84 6.06 5.72 -2.97
CA LEU A 84 5.79 6.78 -3.94
C LEU A 84 4.35 7.32 -3.81
N GLY A 85 3.37 6.42 -3.73
CA GLY A 85 1.97 6.80 -3.51
C GLY A 85 1.74 7.38 -2.12
N ASN A 86 2.37 6.82 -1.09
CA ASN A 86 2.35 7.36 0.27
C ASN A 86 2.88 8.80 0.32
N ALA A 87 3.85 9.14 -0.53
CA ALA A 87 4.34 10.51 -0.64
C ALA A 87 3.23 11.49 -1.08
N TYR A 88 2.40 11.09 -2.05
CA TYR A 88 1.23 11.88 -2.44
C TYR A 88 0.18 11.94 -1.33
N LEU A 89 -0.18 10.81 -0.73
CA LEU A 89 -1.21 10.75 0.31
C LEU A 89 -0.83 11.59 1.53
N SER A 90 0.44 11.51 1.96
CA SER A 90 0.97 12.34 3.06
C SER A 90 0.99 13.83 2.69
N ALA A 91 1.42 14.17 1.47
CA ALA A 91 1.47 15.56 1.00
C ALA A 91 0.09 16.17 0.82
N SER A 92 -0.90 15.39 0.42
CA SER A 92 -2.28 15.85 0.26
C SER A 92 -2.98 16.11 1.61
N GLY A 93 -2.60 15.39 2.67
CA GLY A 93 -3.26 15.43 3.97
C GLY A 93 -4.69 14.87 3.96
N LEU A 94 -5.20 14.44 2.81
CA LEU A 94 -6.59 13.98 2.65
C LEU A 94 -6.93 12.77 3.52
N PRO A 95 -6.08 11.72 3.63
CA PRO A 95 -6.38 10.59 4.49
C PRO A 95 -6.52 10.99 5.97
N ASP A 96 -5.64 11.85 6.47
CA ASP A 96 -5.67 12.32 7.85
C ASP A 96 -6.89 13.23 8.12
N ALA A 97 -7.22 14.12 7.17
CA ALA A 97 -8.32 15.07 7.33
C ALA A 97 -9.70 14.43 7.15
N LEU A 98 -9.86 13.54 6.16
CA LEU A 98 -11.17 13.04 5.74
C LEU A 98 -11.43 11.57 6.11
N GLY A 99 -10.39 10.78 6.43
CA GLY A 99 -10.53 9.38 6.85
C GLY A 99 -11.52 9.19 8.00
N PRO A 100 -11.41 9.93 9.13
CA PRO A 100 -12.35 9.80 10.25
C PRO A 100 -13.81 10.09 9.86
N PHE A 101 -14.06 10.98 8.90
CA PHE A 101 -15.40 11.24 8.40
C PHE A 101 -15.92 10.09 7.54
N ALA A 102 -15.08 9.55 6.66
CA ALA A 102 -15.43 8.41 5.84
C ALA A 102 -15.79 7.18 6.70
N GLU A 103 -15.03 6.91 7.77
CA GLU A 103 -15.30 5.84 8.73
C GLU A 103 -16.64 6.04 9.44
N ARG A 104 -16.91 7.24 10.01
CA ARG A 104 -18.19 7.52 10.65
C ARG A 104 -19.39 7.41 9.71
N LEU A 105 -19.25 7.93 8.49
CA LEU A 105 -20.30 7.79 7.47
C LEU A 105 -20.53 6.32 7.10
N ALA A 106 -19.47 5.55 6.91
CA ALA A 106 -19.57 4.12 6.62
C ALA A 106 -20.26 3.37 7.77
N ASP A 107 -19.92 3.71 9.02
CA ASP A 107 -20.54 3.13 10.21
C ASP A 107 -22.04 3.50 10.31
N GLY A 108 -22.37 4.77 10.12
CA GLY A 108 -23.74 5.26 10.26
C GLY A 108 -24.67 4.83 9.12
N LEU A 109 -24.15 4.72 7.89
CA LEU A 109 -24.92 4.33 6.71
C LEU A 109 -24.93 2.82 6.47
N ASP A 110 -24.02 2.08 7.12
CA ASP A 110 -23.77 0.66 6.86
C ASP A 110 -23.45 0.37 5.37
N GLU A 111 -22.75 1.31 4.72
CA GLU A 111 -22.32 1.27 3.32
C GLU A 111 -20.84 1.66 3.21
N SER A 112 -20.17 1.23 2.13
CA SER A 112 -18.78 1.63 1.88
C SER A 112 -18.72 3.09 1.43
N VAL A 113 -17.78 3.84 2.04
CA VAL A 113 -17.56 5.26 1.75
C VAL A 113 -16.13 5.45 1.25
N SER A 114 -15.97 6.27 0.22
CA SER A 114 -14.67 6.61 -0.35
C SER A 114 -14.58 8.11 -0.65
N VAL A 115 -13.35 8.61 -0.76
CA VAL A 115 -13.09 9.98 -1.22
C VAL A 115 -12.29 9.90 -2.50
N ALA A 116 -12.74 10.62 -3.52
CA ALA A 116 -12.07 10.73 -4.81
C ALA A 116 -11.60 12.17 -5.07
N VAL A 117 -10.51 12.30 -5.83
CA VAL A 117 -9.96 13.58 -6.32
C VAL A 117 -9.95 13.61 -7.84
N PRO A 118 -9.99 14.81 -8.47
CA PRO A 118 -9.83 14.92 -9.91
C PRO A 118 -8.40 14.50 -10.32
N ASP A 119 -8.30 13.66 -11.36
CA ASP A 119 -7.03 13.26 -11.96
C ASP A 119 -7.18 13.14 -13.48
N GLY A 120 -6.69 14.14 -14.20
CA GLY A 120 -6.93 14.26 -15.63
C GLY A 120 -8.42 14.40 -15.95
N ASP A 121 -8.92 13.51 -16.79
CA ASP A 121 -10.34 13.38 -17.13
C ASP A 121 -11.03 12.20 -16.39
N GLY A 122 -10.53 11.87 -15.20
CA GLY A 122 -11.03 10.80 -14.34
C GLY A 122 -11.19 11.22 -12.89
N ALA A 123 -11.59 10.24 -12.07
CA ALA A 123 -11.70 10.34 -10.63
C ALA A 123 -10.77 9.29 -9.98
N ARG A 124 -9.82 9.72 -9.15
CA ARG A 124 -8.90 8.84 -8.44
C ARG A 124 -9.27 8.74 -6.96
N PHE A 125 -9.39 7.53 -6.46
CA PHE A 125 -9.74 7.28 -5.07
C PHE A 125 -8.52 7.40 -4.17
N VAL A 126 -8.67 8.11 -3.03
CA VAL A 126 -7.57 8.46 -2.12
C VAL A 126 -7.85 8.15 -0.65
N VAL A 127 -9.12 7.95 -0.29
CA VAL A 127 -9.56 7.49 1.04
C VAL A 127 -10.64 6.43 0.85
N GLN A 128 -10.64 5.43 1.74
CA GLN A 128 -11.61 4.37 1.72
C GLN A 128 -11.96 3.90 3.13
N ALA A 129 -13.27 3.77 3.39
CA ALA A 129 -13.84 3.11 4.56
C ALA A 129 -14.80 2.01 4.07
N THR A 130 -14.32 0.77 4.11
CA THR A 130 -15.07 -0.39 3.60
C THR A 130 -15.95 -1.01 4.66
N ARG A 131 -17.17 -1.42 4.25
CA ARG A 131 -17.98 -2.36 5.01
C ARG A 131 -17.72 -3.78 4.52
N ARG A 132 -17.27 -4.64 5.45
CA ARG A 132 -17.01 -6.05 5.15
C ARG A 132 -18.31 -6.81 5.02
N ARG A 133 -18.56 -7.30 3.83
CA ARG A 133 -19.69 -8.17 3.50
C ARG A 133 -19.21 -9.25 2.56
N THR A 134 -19.95 -10.36 2.45
CA THR A 134 -19.67 -11.42 1.47
C THR A 134 -19.65 -10.89 0.04
N MET A 135 -20.46 -9.85 -0.26
CA MET A 135 -20.37 -9.02 -1.46
C MET A 135 -20.09 -7.59 -1.01
N SER A 136 -18.84 -7.22 -0.91
CA SER A 136 -18.44 -5.83 -0.66
C SER A 136 -18.03 -5.18 -1.97
N LEU A 137 -18.59 -4.01 -2.22
CA LEU A 137 -18.17 -3.13 -3.31
C LEU A 137 -17.30 -2.03 -2.69
N ALA A 138 -16.08 -1.90 -3.17
CA ALA A 138 -15.17 -0.91 -2.67
C ALA A 138 -14.14 -0.55 -3.75
N PHE A 139 -13.91 0.74 -3.93
CA PHE A 139 -12.83 1.22 -4.78
C PHE A 139 -11.52 1.22 -3.99
N ARG A 140 -10.44 0.75 -4.58
CA ARG A 140 -9.12 0.76 -3.93
C ARG A 140 -8.51 2.15 -3.95
N ILE A 141 -7.71 2.46 -2.96
CA ILE A 141 -6.89 3.67 -3.02
C ILE A 141 -5.93 3.55 -4.21
N GLY A 142 -5.94 4.57 -5.06
CA GLY A 142 -5.16 4.59 -6.30
C GLY A 142 -5.95 4.20 -7.55
N ASP A 143 -7.13 3.59 -7.43
CA ASP A 143 -7.99 3.32 -8.58
C ASP A 143 -8.38 4.62 -9.29
N LEU A 144 -8.21 4.64 -10.61
CA LEU A 144 -8.64 5.71 -11.49
C LEU A 144 -9.83 5.24 -12.33
N LEU A 145 -10.92 5.98 -12.26
CA LEU A 145 -12.14 5.72 -13.04
C LEU A 145 -12.37 6.82 -14.07
N PRO A 146 -12.83 6.49 -15.29
CA PRO A 146 -13.20 7.51 -16.27
C PRO A 146 -14.39 8.33 -15.76
N ALA A 147 -14.33 9.66 -15.90
CA ALA A 147 -15.31 10.57 -15.33
C ALA A 147 -16.74 10.27 -15.80
N GLU A 148 -16.92 9.85 -17.05
CA GLU A 148 -18.22 9.52 -17.60
C GLU A 148 -18.85 8.22 -17.08
N ARG A 149 -18.11 7.45 -16.26
CA ARG A 149 -18.62 6.19 -15.70
C ARG A 149 -18.83 6.21 -14.19
N CYS A 150 -18.50 7.30 -13.52
CA CYS A 150 -18.59 7.36 -12.06
C CYS A 150 -19.28 8.65 -11.58
N ALA A 151 -19.88 8.59 -10.40
CA ALA A 151 -20.56 9.73 -9.80
C ALA A 151 -19.59 10.90 -9.51
N PRO A 152 -18.40 10.71 -8.89
CA PRO A 152 -17.45 11.80 -8.67
C PRO A 152 -17.04 12.52 -9.96
N GLY A 153 -16.90 11.78 -11.06
CA GLY A 153 -16.49 12.35 -12.34
C GLY A 153 -17.43 13.41 -12.89
N ALA A 154 -18.73 13.26 -12.70
CA ALA A 154 -19.71 14.27 -13.12
C ALA A 154 -19.58 15.57 -12.29
N LEU A 155 -19.24 15.47 -11.00
CA LEU A 155 -18.99 16.63 -10.14
C LEU A 155 -17.71 17.37 -10.56
N PHE A 156 -16.64 16.66 -10.88
CA PHE A 156 -15.37 17.26 -11.34
C PHE A 156 -15.53 17.91 -12.71
N ALA A 157 -16.24 17.24 -13.61
CA ALA A 157 -16.48 17.75 -14.97
C ALA A 157 -17.38 19.01 -14.99
N ALA A 158 -18.12 19.28 -13.93
CA ALA A 158 -18.90 20.52 -13.78
C ALA A 158 -18.00 21.77 -13.74
N GLU A 159 -16.72 21.61 -13.40
CA GLU A 159 -15.73 22.69 -13.34
C GLU A 159 -14.73 22.66 -14.53
N TRP A 160 -14.95 21.77 -15.52
CA TRP A 160 -14.07 21.68 -16.70
C TRP A 160 -14.23 22.87 -17.64
N ASP A 161 -13.11 23.38 -18.07
CA ASP A 161 -13.03 24.33 -19.18
C ASP A 161 -13.13 23.60 -20.55
N GLU A 162 -13.21 24.37 -21.64
CA GLU A 162 -13.30 23.80 -22.98
C GLU A 162 -12.08 22.92 -23.33
N ARG A 163 -10.91 23.21 -22.79
CA ARG A 163 -9.71 22.41 -22.99
C ARG A 163 -9.83 21.04 -22.34
N ALA A 164 -10.34 20.97 -21.12
CA ALA A 164 -10.59 19.70 -20.41
C ALA A 164 -11.65 18.87 -21.14
N TRP A 165 -12.73 19.50 -21.61
CA TRP A 165 -13.74 18.84 -22.43
C TRP A 165 -13.18 18.32 -23.75
N ALA A 166 -12.31 19.08 -24.43
CA ALA A 166 -11.65 18.64 -25.66
C ALA A 166 -10.72 17.45 -25.39
N ALA A 167 -9.96 17.47 -24.30
CA ALA A 167 -9.08 16.36 -23.90
C ALA A 167 -9.88 15.08 -23.62
N TRP A 168 -11.00 15.18 -22.89
CA TRP A 168 -11.90 14.06 -22.63
C TRP A 168 -12.46 13.47 -23.94
N ARG A 169 -12.94 14.32 -24.88
CA ARG A 169 -13.45 13.84 -26.19
C ARG A 169 -12.35 13.13 -26.98
N ALA A 170 -11.12 13.66 -26.98
CA ALA A 170 -9.98 13.06 -27.65
C ALA A 170 -9.60 11.70 -27.04
N ARG A 171 -9.56 11.59 -25.70
CA ARG A 171 -9.29 10.32 -25.02
C ARG A 171 -10.35 9.28 -25.38
N ARG A 172 -11.65 9.63 -25.30
CA ARG A 172 -12.73 8.72 -25.66
C ARG A 172 -12.68 8.23 -27.10
N ALA A 173 -12.25 9.10 -28.02
CA ALA A 173 -12.05 8.70 -29.41
C ALA A 173 -10.87 7.73 -29.58
N ALA A 174 -9.81 7.92 -28.82
CA ALA A 174 -8.61 7.08 -28.85
C ALA A 174 -8.79 5.75 -28.09
N ASP A 175 -9.55 5.74 -26.99
CA ASP A 175 -9.83 4.58 -26.15
C ASP A 175 -11.35 4.41 -25.90
N PRO A 176 -12.10 3.96 -26.92
CA PRO A 176 -13.55 3.84 -26.83
C PRO A 176 -14.03 2.70 -25.92
N LEU A 177 -13.13 1.81 -25.49
CA LEU A 177 -13.42 0.65 -24.65
C LEU A 177 -12.96 0.84 -23.20
N ASP A 178 -12.40 1.99 -22.85
CA ASP A 178 -11.84 2.29 -21.51
C ASP A 178 -10.71 1.33 -21.10
N ALA A 179 -9.92 0.84 -22.09
CA ALA A 179 -8.83 -0.12 -21.84
C ALA A 179 -7.66 0.47 -21.04
N ALA A 180 -7.54 1.80 -21.00
CA ALA A 180 -6.55 2.51 -20.19
C ALA A 180 -6.93 2.58 -18.69
N TYR A 181 -8.11 2.11 -18.29
CA TYR A 181 -8.62 2.15 -16.92
C TYR A 181 -8.72 0.73 -16.32
N PRO A 182 -7.63 0.20 -15.77
CA PRO A 182 -7.59 -1.18 -15.29
C PRO A 182 -8.52 -1.45 -14.09
N ALA A 183 -8.96 -0.40 -13.40
CA ALA A 183 -9.86 -0.50 -12.25
C ALA A 183 -11.33 -0.75 -12.63
N VAL A 184 -11.68 -0.63 -13.91
CA VAL A 184 -13.06 -0.86 -14.36
C VAL A 184 -13.10 -1.93 -15.44
N PRO A 185 -14.17 -2.75 -15.50
CA PRO A 185 -14.33 -3.70 -16.59
C PRO A 185 -14.34 -2.98 -17.94
N PRO A 186 -13.52 -3.41 -18.92
CA PRO A 186 -13.52 -2.81 -20.25
C PRO A 186 -14.88 -2.97 -20.91
N ARG A 187 -15.27 -2.00 -21.72
CA ARG A 187 -16.52 -2.10 -22.47
C ARG A 187 -16.41 -3.17 -23.56
N HIS A 188 -17.45 -3.94 -23.75
CA HIS A 188 -17.53 -4.89 -24.86
C HIS A 188 -17.81 -4.21 -26.21
N ARG A 189 -18.35 -3.00 -26.19
CA ARG A 189 -18.67 -2.19 -27.40
C ARG A 189 -18.43 -0.72 -27.09
N PRO A 190 -18.02 0.08 -28.08
CA PRO A 190 -17.95 1.53 -27.92
C PRO A 190 -19.32 2.04 -27.44
N ALA A 191 -19.33 2.83 -26.37
CA ALA A 191 -20.55 3.45 -25.92
C ALA A 191 -20.95 4.55 -26.93
N ALA A 192 -22.19 4.50 -27.39
CA ALA A 192 -22.85 5.69 -27.94
C ALA A 192 -22.83 6.82 -26.91
N ASP A 193 -23.28 8.01 -27.27
CA ASP A 193 -23.35 9.14 -26.33
C ASP A 193 -23.92 8.70 -24.99
N THR A 194 -23.11 8.89 -23.95
CA THR A 194 -23.43 8.40 -22.62
C THR A 194 -24.40 9.30 -21.85
N GLY A 195 -24.86 10.40 -22.44
CA GLY A 195 -25.56 11.47 -21.74
C GLY A 195 -24.71 12.13 -20.66
N PHE A 196 -23.38 12.01 -20.73
CA PHE A 196 -22.47 12.50 -19.69
C PHE A 196 -22.58 14.02 -19.48
N GLU A 197 -22.63 14.81 -20.57
CA GLU A 197 -22.81 16.25 -20.48
C GLU A 197 -24.14 16.64 -19.79
N ALA A 198 -25.20 15.85 -19.96
CA ALA A 198 -26.47 16.06 -19.26
C ALA A 198 -26.34 15.78 -17.76
N ARG A 199 -25.65 14.69 -17.39
CA ARG A 199 -25.38 14.39 -15.97
C ARG A 199 -24.50 15.45 -15.31
N VAL A 200 -23.52 16.00 -16.02
CA VAL A 200 -22.66 17.08 -15.53
C VAL A 200 -23.49 18.35 -15.26
N ARG A 201 -24.39 18.73 -16.19
CA ARG A 201 -25.30 19.86 -15.97
C ARG A 201 -26.23 19.63 -14.77
N GLU A 202 -26.72 18.42 -14.60
CA GLU A 202 -27.55 18.07 -13.45
C GLU A 202 -26.74 18.12 -12.15
N ALA A 203 -25.52 17.57 -12.12
CA ALA A 203 -24.62 17.62 -10.96
C ALA A 203 -24.28 19.06 -10.56
N ALA A 204 -24.01 19.94 -11.54
CA ALA A 204 -23.77 21.36 -11.30
C ALA A 204 -24.99 22.07 -10.67
N ARG A 205 -26.21 21.66 -11.08
CA ARG A 205 -27.46 22.25 -10.59
C ARG A 205 -27.85 21.74 -9.19
N THR A 206 -27.66 20.46 -8.93
CA THR A 206 -28.15 19.79 -7.71
C THR A 206 -27.12 19.70 -6.59
N GLY A 207 -25.82 19.82 -6.92
CA GLY A 207 -24.72 19.64 -5.97
C GLY A 207 -24.45 18.19 -5.59
N TRP A 208 -24.97 17.22 -6.34
CA TRP A 208 -24.69 15.78 -6.17
C TRP A 208 -24.73 15.06 -7.52
N ALA A 209 -24.14 13.87 -7.57
CA ALA A 209 -24.19 13.00 -8.74
C ALA A 209 -24.43 11.54 -8.33
N ALA A 210 -24.99 10.75 -9.25
CA ALA A 210 -25.20 9.31 -9.05
C ALA A 210 -24.55 8.51 -10.17
N ASP A 211 -24.14 7.32 -9.82
CA ASP A 211 -23.82 6.21 -10.72
C ASP A 211 -24.91 5.16 -10.58
N ASP A 212 -25.60 4.87 -11.67
CA ASP A 212 -26.54 3.76 -11.76
C ASP A 212 -25.98 2.72 -12.73
N GLN A 213 -25.15 1.82 -12.19
CA GLN A 213 -24.58 0.67 -12.90
C GLN A 213 -23.74 1.03 -14.14
N MET A 214 -23.16 2.25 -14.17
CA MET A 214 -22.30 2.69 -15.29
C MET A 214 -20.91 2.09 -15.22
N ILE A 215 -20.40 1.83 -14.03
CA ILE A 215 -19.11 1.15 -13.83
C ILE A 215 -19.29 -0.33 -14.10
N GLU A 216 -20.24 -0.94 -13.40
CA GLU A 216 -20.48 -2.38 -13.43
C GLU A 216 -21.96 -2.67 -13.09
N PRO A 217 -22.59 -3.66 -13.74
CA PRO A 217 -23.92 -4.11 -13.35
C PRO A 217 -23.97 -4.52 -11.87
N GLY A 218 -24.98 -4.03 -11.17
CA GLY A 218 -25.14 -4.27 -9.73
C GLY A 218 -24.54 -3.20 -8.83
N LEU A 219 -23.72 -2.28 -9.33
CA LEU A 219 -23.14 -1.18 -8.55
C LEU A 219 -23.96 0.09 -8.69
N VAL A 220 -24.33 0.71 -7.56
CA VAL A 220 -24.94 2.05 -7.49
C VAL A 220 -24.13 2.93 -6.55
N ALA A 221 -23.97 4.21 -6.88
CA ALA A 221 -23.25 5.13 -6.04
C ALA A 221 -23.85 6.54 -6.05
N VAL A 222 -23.63 7.28 -4.97
CA VAL A 222 -24.01 8.69 -4.84
C VAL A 222 -22.82 9.48 -4.29
N SER A 223 -22.52 10.62 -4.93
CA SER A 223 -21.40 11.49 -4.55
C SER A 223 -21.86 12.91 -4.30
N VAL A 224 -21.19 13.58 -3.38
CA VAL A 224 -21.28 15.03 -3.11
C VAL A 224 -19.90 15.66 -3.13
N PRO A 225 -19.74 16.92 -3.61
CA PRO A 225 -18.46 17.62 -3.61
C PRO A 225 -18.10 18.12 -2.22
N VAL A 226 -16.80 18.12 -1.91
CA VAL A 226 -16.19 18.83 -0.78
C VAL A 226 -15.31 19.92 -1.37
N ARG A 227 -15.54 21.17 -0.97
CA ARG A 227 -14.90 22.34 -1.58
C ARG A 227 -13.74 22.86 -0.76
N ASP A 228 -12.76 23.40 -1.45
CA ASP A 228 -11.67 24.14 -0.82
C ASP A 228 -12.09 25.59 -0.46
N ALA A 229 -11.21 26.33 0.17
CA ALA A 229 -11.43 27.72 0.56
C ALA A 229 -11.69 28.66 -0.64
N SER A 230 -11.35 28.27 -1.85
CA SER A 230 -11.65 29.02 -3.09
C SER A 230 -13.04 28.70 -3.66
N GLY A 231 -13.75 27.75 -3.06
CA GLY A 231 -15.05 27.28 -3.53
C GLY A 231 -14.97 26.23 -4.66
N ARG A 232 -13.76 25.78 -5.04
CA ARG A 232 -13.55 24.74 -6.04
C ARG A 232 -13.71 23.35 -5.40
N THR A 233 -14.19 22.40 -6.18
CA THR A 233 -14.29 21.01 -5.75
C THR A 233 -12.89 20.40 -5.57
N ALA A 234 -12.45 20.29 -4.32
CA ALA A 234 -11.16 19.67 -3.96
C ALA A 234 -11.22 18.16 -4.08
N CYS A 235 -12.33 17.57 -3.63
CA CYS A 235 -12.59 16.14 -3.71
C CYS A 235 -14.11 15.86 -3.69
N ALA A 236 -14.50 14.60 -3.85
CA ALA A 236 -15.89 14.17 -3.72
C ALA A 236 -15.98 12.98 -2.77
N VAL A 237 -16.94 13.01 -1.84
CA VAL A 237 -17.29 11.87 -1.01
C VAL A 237 -18.29 11.02 -1.75
N ASN A 238 -18.03 9.73 -1.82
CA ASN A 238 -18.78 8.76 -2.61
C ASN A 238 -19.23 7.60 -1.72
N VAL A 239 -20.54 7.34 -1.70
CA VAL A 239 -21.15 6.17 -1.04
C VAL A 239 -21.52 5.17 -2.11
N VAL A 240 -21.09 3.92 -1.96
CA VAL A 240 -21.34 2.85 -2.92
C VAL A 240 -22.14 1.72 -2.28
N SER A 241 -23.12 1.20 -3.01
CA SER A 241 -23.96 0.08 -2.60
C SER A 241 -24.20 -0.89 -3.76
N HIS A 242 -24.74 -2.07 -3.43
CA HIS A 242 -25.17 -3.07 -4.42
C HIS A 242 -26.67 -2.97 -4.68
N THR A 243 -27.11 -3.22 -5.92
CA THR A 243 -28.51 -3.17 -6.33
C THR A 243 -29.44 -4.13 -5.56
N SER A 244 -28.89 -5.14 -4.88
CA SER A 244 -29.67 -6.01 -3.99
C SER A 244 -30.16 -5.30 -2.72
N ARG A 245 -29.60 -4.12 -2.37
CA ARG A 245 -29.94 -3.36 -1.18
C ARG A 245 -30.57 -2.01 -1.52
N HIS A 246 -30.03 -1.34 -2.50
CA HIS A 246 -30.48 -0.03 -2.95
C HIS A 246 -30.47 0.04 -4.47
N ASP A 247 -31.51 0.58 -5.06
CA ASP A 247 -31.44 1.22 -6.37
C ASP A 247 -30.86 2.65 -6.23
N ALA A 248 -30.55 3.29 -7.33
CA ALA A 248 -29.96 4.64 -7.31
C ALA A 248 -30.86 5.68 -6.60
N ALA A 249 -32.18 5.54 -6.66
CA ALA A 249 -33.15 6.46 -6.04
C ALA A 249 -33.20 6.26 -4.52
N SER A 250 -33.29 5.03 -4.04
CA SER A 250 -33.34 4.70 -2.62
C SER A 250 -31.99 4.96 -1.94
N LEU A 251 -30.85 4.67 -2.60
CA LEU A 251 -29.53 5.03 -2.09
C LEU A 251 -29.44 6.55 -1.90
N ARG A 252 -29.80 7.32 -2.95
CA ARG A 252 -29.83 8.78 -2.87
C ARG A 252 -30.65 9.28 -1.69
N ALA A 253 -31.87 8.77 -1.53
CA ALA A 253 -32.76 9.18 -0.44
C ALA A 253 -32.15 8.87 0.96
N ALA A 254 -31.43 7.77 1.09
CA ALA A 254 -30.80 7.36 2.34
C ALA A 254 -29.55 8.19 2.69
N VAL A 255 -28.71 8.56 1.69
CA VAL A 255 -27.36 9.05 1.96
C VAL A 255 -27.19 10.57 1.83
N LEU A 256 -28.02 11.29 1.03
CA LEU A 256 -27.81 12.73 0.80
C LEU A 256 -27.92 13.56 2.07
N GLY A 257 -28.89 13.27 2.96
CA GLY A 257 -29.02 13.99 4.22
C GLY A 257 -27.79 13.87 5.11
N PRO A 258 -27.37 12.65 5.47
CA PRO A 258 -26.12 12.42 6.21
C PRO A 258 -24.88 13.02 5.55
N LEU A 259 -24.70 12.87 4.23
CA LEU A 259 -23.56 13.44 3.51
C LEU A 259 -23.53 14.97 3.64
N HIS A 260 -24.64 15.65 3.36
CA HIS A 260 -24.73 17.11 3.46
C HIS A 260 -24.50 17.62 4.89
N ALA A 261 -24.85 16.83 5.91
CA ALA A 261 -24.60 17.21 7.31
C ALA A 261 -23.09 17.21 7.66
N GLU A 262 -22.28 16.34 7.05
CA GLU A 262 -20.84 16.24 7.30
C GLU A 262 -19.99 17.19 6.43
N ILE A 263 -20.48 17.64 5.27
CA ILE A 263 -19.71 18.47 4.32
C ILE A 263 -19.10 19.72 4.98
N PRO A 264 -19.83 20.55 5.78
CA PRO A 264 -19.23 21.74 6.37
C PRO A 264 -18.03 21.41 7.28
N ALA A 265 -18.10 20.31 8.01
CA ALA A 265 -17.01 19.88 8.89
C ALA A 265 -15.83 19.32 8.07
N MET A 266 -16.09 18.63 6.96
CA MET A 266 -15.05 18.15 6.04
C MET A 266 -14.32 19.33 5.37
N GLU A 267 -15.05 20.33 4.89
CA GLU A 267 -14.48 21.56 4.30
C GLU A 267 -13.64 22.33 5.31
N ALA A 268 -14.11 22.43 6.57
CA ALA A 268 -13.36 23.02 7.66
C ALA A 268 -12.07 22.22 7.97
N ALA A 269 -12.13 20.89 7.94
CA ALA A 269 -10.96 20.04 8.14
C ALA A 269 -9.91 20.20 7.03
N LEU A 270 -10.35 20.38 5.78
CA LEU A 270 -9.44 20.69 4.66
C LEU A 270 -8.81 22.07 4.76
N ALA A 271 -9.52 23.06 5.31
CA ALA A 271 -9.02 24.42 5.49
C ALA A 271 -8.13 24.57 6.73
N ALA A 272 -8.20 23.62 7.69
CA ALA A 272 -7.42 23.69 8.93
C ALA A 272 -5.93 23.49 8.66
N PRO A 273 -5.04 24.27 9.31
CA PRO A 273 -3.60 23.99 9.28
C PRO A 273 -3.34 22.58 9.82
N ALA A 274 -2.45 21.84 9.18
CA ALA A 274 -2.12 20.44 9.54
C ALA A 274 -1.63 20.25 11.00
N GLU A 275 -1.32 21.32 11.72
CA GLU A 275 -0.98 21.31 13.14
C GLU A 275 -2.18 21.08 14.07
N ALA A 276 -3.36 21.55 13.68
CA ALA A 276 -4.58 21.41 14.50
C ALA A 276 -5.09 19.96 14.53
N ALA A 277 -4.92 19.19 13.45
CA ALA A 277 -5.31 17.79 13.37
C ALA A 277 -4.44 16.85 14.24
N ARG A 278 -3.29 17.35 14.75
CA ARG A 278 -2.35 16.59 15.60
C ARG A 278 -2.56 16.81 17.12
N ALA A 279 -3.49 17.65 17.51
CA ALA A 279 -3.66 18.06 18.91
C ALA A 279 -4.42 17.05 19.79
N GLU A 280 -5.06 16.02 19.26
CA GLU A 280 -5.56 14.90 20.05
C GLU A 280 -4.52 13.75 20.03
N PRO A 281 -4.05 13.26 21.18
CA PRO A 281 -3.16 12.11 21.21
C PRO A 281 -3.97 10.85 20.86
N GLY A 282 -4.06 10.57 19.56
CA GLY A 282 -4.39 9.23 19.09
C GLY A 282 -3.29 8.25 19.54
N PRO A 283 -3.57 6.94 19.66
CA PRO A 283 -2.58 5.98 20.10
C PRO A 283 -1.30 6.09 19.27
N PRO A 284 -0.10 5.94 19.89
CA PRO A 284 1.19 6.14 19.25
C PRO A 284 1.40 5.08 18.14
N GLY A 285 1.08 5.42 16.92
CA GLY A 285 1.16 4.56 15.74
C GLY A 285 1.63 5.29 14.49
N ARG A 286 2.22 6.49 14.62
CA ARG A 286 2.79 7.16 13.46
C ARG A 286 4.08 6.48 13.02
N ALA A 287 4.06 5.94 11.82
CA ALA A 287 5.26 5.57 11.09
C ALA A 287 6.17 6.78 11.00
N THR A 288 7.18 6.84 11.85
CA THR A 288 8.35 7.69 11.59
C THR A 288 8.93 7.22 10.27
N ALA A 289 9.16 8.15 9.34
CA ALA A 289 9.97 7.91 8.16
C ALA A 289 11.13 7.00 8.55
N GLY A 290 11.35 5.92 7.77
CA GLY A 290 12.46 5.00 8.02
C GLY A 290 13.73 5.79 8.27
N PRO A 291 14.70 5.26 9.02
CA PRO A 291 15.82 6.01 9.53
C PRO A 291 16.47 6.79 8.39
N ALA A 292 16.43 8.12 8.50
CA ALA A 292 17.24 8.98 7.67
C ALA A 292 18.67 8.45 7.82
N ALA A 293 19.31 8.12 6.72
CA ALA A 293 20.69 7.66 6.73
C ALA A 293 21.50 8.69 7.52
N GLY A 294 22.10 8.28 8.63
CA GLY A 294 22.90 9.16 9.48
C GLY A 294 24.01 9.82 8.66
N PRO A 295 24.57 10.95 9.10
CA PRO A 295 25.65 11.62 8.41
C PRO A 295 26.87 10.68 8.33
N GLY A 296 27.10 10.11 7.13
CA GLY A 296 28.15 9.11 6.85
C GLY A 296 27.66 7.84 6.13
N ALA A 297 26.34 7.63 6.00
CA ALA A 297 25.82 6.54 5.18
C ALA A 297 26.09 6.85 3.70
N GLU A 298 26.77 5.95 3.03
CA GLU A 298 27.06 6.05 1.60
C GLU A 298 25.74 6.11 0.81
N ASP A 299 25.65 7.07 -0.13
CA ASP A 299 24.50 7.23 -1.03
C ASP A 299 24.15 5.87 -1.68
N PRO A 300 22.98 5.27 -1.38
CA PRO A 300 22.59 3.98 -1.95
C PRO A 300 22.67 3.95 -3.49
N ALA A 301 22.46 5.11 -4.14
CA ALA A 301 22.60 5.25 -5.58
C ALA A 301 24.06 5.15 -6.04
N ARG A 302 25.05 5.48 -5.19
CA ARG A 302 26.47 5.29 -5.50
C ARG A 302 26.91 3.84 -5.31
N ALA A 303 26.40 3.16 -4.29
CA ALA A 303 26.63 1.74 -4.08
C ALA A 303 26.07 0.93 -5.25
N ALA A 304 24.80 1.20 -5.62
CA ALA A 304 24.12 0.58 -6.75
C ALA A 304 24.83 0.83 -8.09
N LYS A 305 25.39 2.02 -8.31
CA LYS A 305 26.15 2.31 -9.53
C LYS A 305 27.46 1.52 -9.60
N ARG A 306 28.09 1.20 -8.47
CA ARG A 306 29.30 0.35 -8.46
C ARG A 306 28.97 -1.09 -8.83
N GLU A 307 27.82 -1.59 -8.41
CA GLU A 307 27.36 -2.95 -8.62
C GLU A 307 26.84 -3.19 -10.05
N LEU A 308 25.97 -2.32 -10.56
CA LEU A 308 25.39 -2.44 -11.92
C LEU A 308 26.20 -1.74 -13.02
N GLY A 309 27.19 -0.92 -12.67
CA GLY A 309 28.02 -0.21 -13.66
C GLY A 309 27.22 0.63 -14.65
N ALA A 310 27.42 0.40 -15.95
CA ALA A 310 26.72 1.10 -17.03
C ALA A 310 25.22 0.72 -17.14
N GLY A 311 24.77 -0.35 -16.49
CA GLY A 311 23.38 -0.78 -16.44
C GLY A 311 22.49 0.10 -15.57
N TYR A 312 23.04 0.77 -14.57
CA TYR A 312 22.29 1.57 -13.60
C TYR A 312 21.81 2.92 -14.15
N LEU A 313 20.51 3.17 -14.10
CA LEU A 313 19.88 4.39 -14.57
C LEU A 313 19.78 5.45 -13.46
N GLN A 314 20.89 6.14 -13.20
CA GLN A 314 21.00 7.13 -12.13
C GLN A 314 19.93 8.24 -12.18
N SER A 315 19.50 8.65 -13.39
CA SER A 315 18.46 9.66 -13.54
C SER A 315 17.09 9.15 -13.09
N LEU A 316 16.78 7.86 -13.32
CA LEU A 316 15.57 7.21 -12.81
C LEU A 316 15.60 7.17 -11.28
N ALA A 317 16.67 6.65 -10.69
CA ALA A 317 16.82 6.57 -9.23
C ALA A 317 16.66 7.93 -8.54
N ARG A 318 17.32 8.96 -9.08
CA ARG A 318 17.21 10.34 -8.56
C ARG A 318 15.81 10.91 -8.69
N GLY A 319 15.14 10.68 -9.81
CA GLY A 319 13.76 11.14 -10.04
C GLY A 319 12.78 10.52 -9.04
N LEU A 320 12.88 9.20 -8.79
CA LEU A 320 12.05 8.51 -7.80
C LEU A 320 12.37 8.97 -6.36
N THR A 321 13.64 9.22 -6.04
CA THR A 321 14.02 9.80 -4.74
C THR A 321 13.44 11.21 -4.56
N VAL A 322 13.45 12.05 -5.59
CA VAL A 322 12.84 13.38 -5.56
C VAL A 322 11.33 13.28 -5.38
N LEU A 323 10.66 12.38 -6.11
CA LEU A 323 9.23 12.17 -5.98
C LEU A 323 8.83 11.77 -4.55
N ARG A 324 9.54 10.81 -3.96
CA ARG A 324 9.34 10.41 -2.57
C ARG A 324 9.56 11.57 -1.58
N ALA A 325 10.59 12.38 -1.80
CA ALA A 325 10.90 13.51 -0.94
C ALA A 325 9.82 14.60 -0.93
N LEU A 326 8.98 14.68 -1.96
CA LEU A 326 7.85 15.62 -1.97
C LEU A 326 6.81 15.33 -0.90
N GLY A 327 6.70 14.08 -0.42
CA GLY A 327 5.76 13.67 0.62
C GLY A 327 6.34 13.68 2.04
N ALA A 328 7.64 13.92 2.19
CA ALA A 328 8.26 13.93 3.52
C ALA A 328 7.78 15.15 4.34
N PRO A 329 7.51 15.01 5.66
CA PRO A 329 7.15 16.15 6.52
C PRO A 329 8.26 17.19 6.53
N GLY A 330 7.90 18.48 6.47
CA GLY A 330 8.86 19.59 6.60
C GLY A 330 9.37 19.70 8.05
N GLU A 331 10.62 20.17 8.23
CA GLU A 331 11.20 20.41 9.57
C GLU A 331 10.54 21.59 10.31
N GLU A 332 9.93 22.52 9.61
CA GLU A 332 9.16 23.61 10.18
C GLU A 332 7.67 23.31 9.98
N GLY A 333 7.01 22.75 10.98
CA GLY A 333 5.56 22.62 11.25
C GLY A 333 4.51 22.90 10.15
N GLY A 334 4.92 23.18 8.93
CA GLY A 334 4.08 23.44 7.77
C GLY A 334 3.63 22.14 7.14
N GLY A 335 2.48 21.63 7.56
CA GLY A 335 1.79 20.56 6.85
C GLY A 335 1.49 20.96 5.42
N ALA A 336 1.61 20.03 4.58
CA ALA A 336 1.66 19.93 3.16
C ALA A 336 0.69 20.68 2.20
N PRO A 337 -0.21 21.60 2.52
CA PRO A 337 -0.92 22.31 1.45
C PRO A 337 0.01 23.23 0.63
N HIS A 338 1.19 23.59 1.16
CA HIS A 338 2.07 24.59 0.53
C HIS A 338 3.19 24.00 -0.32
N GLY A 339 3.33 22.68 -0.42
CA GLY A 339 4.37 22.01 -1.19
C GLY A 339 5.78 22.18 -0.59
N ARG A 340 6.81 21.66 -1.28
CA ARG A 340 8.22 21.73 -0.87
C ARG A 340 9.05 22.55 -1.83
N THR A 341 9.90 23.42 -1.31
CA THR A 341 10.81 24.23 -2.14
C THR A 341 11.91 23.35 -2.74
N LEU A 342 12.50 23.81 -3.86
CA LEU A 342 13.65 23.14 -4.47
C LEU A 342 14.80 22.94 -3.45
N THR A 343 15.01 23.88 -2.54
CA THR A 343 16.07 23.79 -1.52
C THR A 343 15.77 22.65 -0.55
N ALA A 344 14.55 22.60 0.01
CA ALA A 344 14.12 21.54 0.92
C ALA A 344 14.17 20.14 0.27
N VAL A 345 13.81 20.04 -1.02
CA VAL A 345 13.93 18.77 -1.76
C VAL A 345 15.40 18.38 -1.96
N ALA A 346 16.27 19.33 -2.31
CA ALA A 346 17.69 19.06 -2.50
C ALA A 346 18.37 18.61 -1.20
N GLU A 347 18.05 19.24 -0.07
CA GLU A 347 18.52 18.87 1.27
C GLU A 347 18.02 17.50 1.69
N ALA A 348 16.71 17.23 1.59
CA ALA A 348 16.11 15.96 1.95
C ALA A 348 16.64 14.77 1.12
N THR A 349 17.04 15.02 -0.13
CA THR A 349 17.55 13.98 -1.03
C THR A 349 19.09 13.89 -1.05
N GLY A 350 19.81 14.85 -0.48
CA GLY A 350 21.26 14.98 -0.61
C GLY A 350 21.73 15.24 -2.06
N LEU A 351 20.82 15.65 -2.96
CA LEU A 351 21.15 15.87 -4.38
C LEU A 351 21.60 17.32 -4.60
N PRO A 352 22.54 17.54 -5.56
CA PRO A 352 22.82 18.91 -6.01
C PRO A 352 21.55 19.60 -6.52
N ARG A 353 21.33 20.88 -6.16
CA ARG A 353 20.13 21.66 -6.56
C ARG A 353 19.80 21.57 -8.05
N ALA A 354 20.84 21.61 -8.92
CA ALA A 354 20.63 21.49 -10.37
C ALA A 354 20.05 20.12 -10.76
N THR A 355 20.43 19.05 -10.07
CA THR A 355 19.91 17.69 -10.30
C THR A 355 18.48 17.57 -9.79
N ALA A 356 18.21 18.01 -8.57
CA ALA A 356 16.86 18.03 -8.00
C ALA A 356 15.90 18.86 -8.88
N ARG A 357 16.33 20.06 -9.34
CA ARG A 357 15.54 20.91 -10.24
C ARG A 357 15.20 20.18 -11.55
N ARG A 358 16.17 19.51 -12.18
CA ARG A 358 15.92 18.78 -13.43
C ARG A 358 14.90 17.65 -13.22
N SER A 359 15.02 16.88 -12.13
CA SER A 359 14.05 15.83 -11.82
C SER A 359 12.66 16.40 -11.57
N LEU A 360 12.53 17.50 -10.79
CA LEU A 360 11.26 18.17 -10.53
C LEU A 360 10.59 18.66 -11.82
N LEU A 361 11.35 19.32 -12.70
CA LEU A 361 10.81 19.80 -13.99
C LEU A 361 10.33 18.66 -14.88
N THR A 362 11.08 17.54 -14.93
CA THR A 362 10.62 16.35 -15.66
C THR A 362 9.34 15.76 -15.03
N LEU A 363 9.24 15.70 -13.69
CA LEU A 363 8.03 15.23 -13.02
C LEU A 363 6.83 16.15 -13.27
N VAL A 364 7.05 17.46 -13.33
CA VAL A 364 5.99 18.45 -13.69
C VAL A 364 5.56 18.24 -15.15
N GLU A 365 6.50 18.10 -16.07
CA GLU A 365 6.20 17.85 -17.50
C GLU A 365 5.40 16.56 -17.71
N LEU A 366 5.69 15.52 -16.92
CA LEU A 366 5.01 14.23 -16.97
C LEU A 366 3.70 14.19 -16.17
N GLY A 367 3.35 15.26 -15.43
CA GLY A 367 2.12 15.35 -14.64
C GLY A 367 2.14 14.55 -13.33
N TYR A 368 3.33 14.25 -12.77
CA TYR A 368 3.47 13.64 -11.43
C TYR A 368 3.68 14.66 -10.33
N ALA A 369 4.01 15.89 -10.68
CA ALA A 369 4.13 16.99 -9.74
C ALA A 369 3.61 18.27 -10.39
N GLU A 370 3.33 19.29 -9.58
CA GLU A 370 3.01 20.64 -10.04
C GLU A 370 3.65 21.69 -9.14
N TYR A 371 3.61 22.93 -9.57
CA TYR A 371 3.93 24.07 -8.71
C TYR A 371 2.79 24.27 -7.71
N ALA A 372 3.12 24.37 -6.43
CA ALA A 372 2.13 24.70 -5.42
C ALA A 372 1.62 26.14 -5.61
N GLU A 373 0.39 26.39 -5.19
CA GLU A 373 -0.20 27.73 -5.22
C GLU A 373 0.58 28.69 -4.32
N GLY A 374 0.72 29.95 -4.77
CA GLY A 374 1.49 30.99 -4.06
C GLY A 374 2.58 31.59 -4.93
N ASP A 375 3.82 31.60 -4.44
CA ASP A 375 4.96 32.25 -5.10
C ASP A 375 5.58 31.44 -6.27
N GLY A 376 5.02 30.26 -6.59
CA GLY A 376 5.49 29.38 -7.64
C GLY A 376 6.87 28.75 -7.39
N ARG A 377 7.35 28.76 -6.13
CA ARG A 377 8.68 28.24 -5.74
C ARG A 377 8.65 26.86 -5.13
N ALA A 378 7.48 26.41 -4.69
CA ALA A 378 7.28 25.10 -4.10
C ALA A 378 6.67 24.12 -5.12
N PHE A 379 6.88 22.83 -4.89
CA PHE A 379 6.38 21.73 -5.70
C PHE A 379 5.57 20.80 -4.81
N ARG A 380 4.46 20.26 -5.34
CA ARG A 380 3.67 19.22 -4.70
C ARG A 380 3.44 18.05 -5.64
N PRO A 381 3.33 16.81 -5.13
CA PRO A 381 3.01 15.66 -5.96
C PRO A 381 1.54 15.70 -6.39
N LEU A 382 1.23 15.13 -7.52
CA LEU A 382 -0.13 14.99 -8.05
C LEU A 382 -0.70 13.59 -7.80
N PRO A 383 -2.03 13.40 -7.77
CA PRO A 383 -2.67 12.11 -7.53
C PRO A 383 -2.25 11.02 -8.53
N ARG A 384 -1.82 11.40 -9.72
CA ARG A 384 -1.26 10.50 -10.72
C ARG A 384 -0.12 9.62 -10.21
N VAL A 385 0.61 10.02 -9.16
CA VAL A 385 1.66 9.20 -8.54
C VAL A 385 1.14 7.83 -8.10
N LEU A 386 -0.14 7.72 -7.74
CA LEU A 386 -0.77 6.48 -7.33
C LEU A 386 -0.88 5.43 -8.46
N GLU A 387 -0.75 5.83 -9.73
CA GLU A 387 -0.71 4.88 -10.86
C GLU A 387 0.56 4.01 -10.87
N LEU A 388 1.59 4.40 -10.10
CA LEU A 388 2.87 3.70 -9.98
C LEU A 388 2.81 2.49 -9.04
N GLY A 389 1.79 1.67 -9.11
CA GLY A 389 1.69 0.40 -8.39
C GLY A 389 0.89 0.43 -7.09
N TYR A 390 0.29 1.57 -6.72
CA TYR A 390 -0.36 1.68 -5.40
C TYR A 390 -1.59 0.77 -5.27
N ALA A 391 -2.53 0.81 -6.21
CA ALA A 391 -3.78 0.06 -6.14
C ALA A 391 -3.57 -1.48 -6.07
N PRO A 392 -2.78 -2.12 -6.95
CA PRO A 392 -2.58 -3.57 -6.86
C PRO A 392 -1.79 -4.01 -5.62
N LEU A 393 -0.93 -3.13 -5.05
CA LEU A 393 -0.18 -3.44 -3.83
C LEU A 393 -1.01 -3.20 -2.56
N GLY A 394 -1.97 -2.27 -2.59
CA GLY A 394 -2.85 -1.96 -1.47
C GLY A 394 -3.84 -3.09 -1.13
N ASP A 395 -4.09 -4.00 -2.05
CA ASP A 395 -4.95 -5.17 -1.84
C ASP A 395 -4.21 -6.39 -1.27
N LEU A 396 -2.88 -6.35 -1.22
CA LEU A 396 -2.11 -7.49 -0.74
C LEU A 396 -2.41 -7.76 0.73
N SER A 397 -2.78 -9.00 1.02
CA SER A 397 -2.91 -9.49 2.38
C SER A 397 -1.55 -9.55 3.09
N PHE A 398 -1.56 -9.60 4.41
CA PHE A 398 -0.34 -9.78 5.21
C PHE A 398 0.48 -11.00 4.75
N THR A 399 -0.18 -12.10 4.42
CA THR A 399 0.47 -13.33 3.98
C THR A 399 1.13 -13.19 2.61
N GLU A 400 0.50 -12.46 1.69
CA GLU A 400 1.06 -12.16 0.36
C GLU A 400 2.26 -11.22 0.46
N LEU A 401 2.24 -10.23 1.36
CA LEU A 401 3.39 -9.37 1.66
C LEU A 401 4.57 -10.17 2.24
N ALA A 402 4.30 -11.15 3.11
CA ALA A 402 5.34 -11.96 3.76
C ALA A 402 5.97 -13.03 2.84
N GLN A 403 5.18 -13.59 1.93
CA GLN A 403 5.58 -14.75 1.12
C GLN A 403 6.90 -14.59 0.35
N PRO A 404 7.19 -13.47 -0.34
CA PRO A 404 8.45 -13.32 -1.05
C PRO A 404 9.68 -13.42 -0.14
N HIS A 405 9.62 -12.80 1.03
CA HIS A 405 10.70 -12.84 2.01
C HIS A 405 10.87 -14.23 2.63
N MET A 406 9.77 -14.95 2.84
CA MET A 406 9.82 -16.35 3.28
C MET A 406 10.44 -17.26 2.21
N ARG A 407 10.15 -17.04 0.91
CA ARG A 407 10.81 -17.79 -0.17
C ARG A 407 12.31 -17.54 -0.23
N GLU A 408 12.74 -16.28 -0.09
CA GLU A 408 14.17 -15.93 -0.02
C GLU A 408 14.84 -16.57 1.19
N LEU A 409 14.20 -16.54 2.36
CA LEU A 409 14.68 -17.20 3.56
C LEU A 409 14.89 -18.70 3.33
N VAL A 410 13.88 -19.40 2.81
CA VAL A 410 13.94 -20.86 2.52
C VAL A 410 15.06 -21.18 1.52
N ARG A 411 15.25 -20.35 0.48
CA ARG A 411 16.36 -20.52 -0.48
C ARG A 411 17.72 -20.35 0.18
N ALA A 412 17.86 -19.42 1.12
CA ALA A 412 19.11 -19.14 1.80
C ALA A 412 19.51 -20.22 2.82
N VAL A 413 18.53 -20.74 3.59
CA VAL A 413 18.80 -21.66 4.70
C VAL A 413 18.45 -23.11 4.39
N HIS A 414 17.76 -23.37 3.29
CA HIS A 414 17.32 -24.71 2.85
C HIS A 414 16.43 -25.44 3.87
N GLU A 415 15.73 -24.70 4.72
CA GLU A 415 14.76 -25.21 5.70
C GLU A 415 13.37 -24.58 5.44
N SER A 416 12.31 -25.29 5.88
CA SER A 416 10.94 -24.76 5.75
C SER A 416 10.72 -23.57 6.68
N ALA A 417 10.12 -22.50 6.16
CA ALA A 417 9.67 -21.35 6.93
C ALA A 417 8.16 -21.30 7.05
N SER A 418 7.66 -20.88 8.21
CA SER A 418 6.23 -20.71 8.45
C SER A 418 5.95 -19.44 9.22
N LEU A 419 4.74 -18.92 9.04
CA LEU A 419 4.20 -17.77 9.75
C LEU A 419 2.96 -18.21 10.50
N ALA A 420 2.84 -17.82 11.78
CA ALA A 420 1.68 -18.13 12.60
C ALA A 420 1.27 -16.95 13.47
N VAL A 421 0.03 -17.03 13.94
CA VAL A 421 -0.61 -16.05 14.81
C VAL A 421 -1.14 -16.71 16.05
N LEU A 422 -1.37 -15.91 17.09
CA LEU A 422 -2.02 -16.37 18.31
C LEU A 422 -3.53 -16.48 18.06
N ASP A 423 -4.11 -17.62 18.40
CA ASP A 423 -5.53 -17.91 18.28
C ASP A 423 -6.01 -18.61 19.57
N GLY A 424 -6.43 -17.80 20.53
CA GLY A 424 -6.71 -18.27 21.89
C GLY A 424 -5.47 -18.79 22.61
N GLY A 425 -5.48 -20.07 23.03
CA GLY A 425 -4.34 -20.74 23.66
C GLY A 425 -3.35 -21.36 22.68
N ASP A 426 -3.67 -21.34 21.39
CA ASP A 426 -2.91 -21.99 20.33
C ASP A 426 -2.23 -20.97 19.40
N ILE A 427 -1.30 -21.46 18.61
CA ILE A 427 -0.90 -20.80 17.36
C ILE A 427 -1.74 -21.36 16.21
N ARG A 428 -1.98 -20.53 15.19
CA ARG A 428 -2.56 -20.94 13.92
C ARG A 428 -1.62 -20.57 12.78
N TYR A 429 -1.28 -21.54 11.95
CA TYR A 429 -0.44 -21.34 10.77
C TYR A 429 -1.22 -20.56 9.70
N VAL A 430 -0.66 -19.43 9.22
CA VAL A 430 -1.27 -18.56 8.21
C VAL A 430 -0.51 -18.52 6.90
N ALA A 431 0.81 -18.80 6.92
CA ALA A 431 1.61 -18.97 5.71
C ALA A 431 2.70 -20.02 5.92
N ARG A 432 3.09 -20.69 4.83
CA ARG A 432 4.18 -21.66 4.83
C ARG A 432 4.87 -21.70 3.48
N VAL A 433 6.19 -21.77 3.51
CA VAL A 433 7.04 -22.09 2.36
C VAL A 433 7.81 -23.36 2.70
N PRO A 434 7.45 -24.50 2.09
CA PRO A 434 8.12 -25.75 2.35
C PRO A 434 9.49 -25.82 1.67
N THR A 435 10.45 -26.53 2.28
CA THR A 435 11.64 -26.98 1.57
C THR A 435 11.38 -28.34 0.89
N VAL A 436 12.09 -28.62 -0.20
CA VAL A 436 11.99 -29.92 -0.89
C VAL A 436 12.91 -30.91 -0.20
N ARG A 437 12.38 -31.74 0.70
CA ARG A 437 13.11 -32.81 1.41
C ARG A 437 12.26 -34.05 1.57
N ILE A 438 12.92 -35.21 1.68
CA ILE A 438 12.25 -36.51 1.89
C ILE A 438 11.56 -36.56 3.26
N MET A 439 12.18 -35.98 4.31
CA MET A 439 11.56 -35.79 5.62
C MET A 439 11.15 -34.34 5.77
N SER A 440 9.85 -34.08 5.78
CA SER A 440 9.27 -32.77 6.04
C SER A 440 8.11 -32.90 7.02
N VAL A 441 8.01 -31.93 7.93
CA VAL A 441 6.86 -31.84 8.84
C VAL A 441 5.63 -31.51 7.98
N ASN A 442 4.59 -32.34 8.07
CA ASN A 442 3.37 -32.15 7.29
C ASN A 442 2.42 -31.18 8.01
N ILE A 443 2.68 -29.89 7.84
CA ILE A 443 1.89 -28.79 8.38
C ILE A 443 1.20 -28.07 7.22
N THR A 444 -0.09 -27.82 7.36
CA THR A 444 -0.90 -27.05 6.40
C THR A 444 -1.33 -25.71 6.99
N ILE A 445 -1.71 -24.75 6.14
CA ILE A 445 -2.33 -23.51 6.58
C ILE A 445 -3.61 -23.85 7.35
N GLY A 446 -3.83 -23.18 8.49
CA GLY A 446 -4.93 -23.47 9.42
C GLY A 446 -4.60 -24.47 10.52
N THR A 447 -3.48 -25.24 10.42
CA THR A 447 -3.03 -26.12 11.50
C THR A 447 -2.84 -25.31 12.79
N ARG A 448 -3.22 -25.92 13.93
CA ARG A 448 -3.11 -25.32 15.27
C ARG A 448 -2.22 -26.21 16.15
N PHE A 449 -1.42 -25.55 17.00
CA PHE A 449 -0.64 -26.21 18.05
C PHE A 449 -0.63 -25.37 19.33
N PRO A 450 -0.49 -25.98 20.52
CA PRO A 450 -0.42 -25.25 21.79
C PRO A 450 0.71 -24.21 21.78
N ALA A 451 0.38 -22.97 22.11
CA ALA A 451 1.35 -21.87 22.04
C ALA A 451 2.54 -22.05 23.00
N TYR A 452 2.32 -22.65 24.19
CA TYR A 452 3.37 -22.85 25.17
C TYR A 452 4.48 -23.80 24.72
N ALA A 453 4.17 -24.78 23.86
CA ALA A 453 5.09 -25.81 23.40
C ALA A 453 5.76 -25.51 22.05
N THR A 454 5.51 -24.34 21.46
CA THR A 454 6.06 -23.95 20.15
C THR A 454 6.91 -22.69 20.24
N SER A 455 7.95 -22.58 19.40
CA SER A 455 8.77 -21.38 19.33
C SER A 455 7.96 -20.15 18.91
N MET A 456 7.06 -20.29 17.90
CA MET A 456 6.17 -19.23 17.48
C MET A 456 5.23 -18.79 18.60
N GLY A 457 4.64 -19.73 19.32
CA GLY A 457 3.74 -19.42 20.42
C GLY A 457 4.43 -18.68 21.55
N ARG A 458 5.65 -19.06 21.91
CA ARG A 458 6.45 -18.34 22.91
C ARG A 458 6.76 -16.91 22.51
N VAL A 459 7.09 -16.68 21.23
CA VAL A 459 7.29 -15.33 20.69
C VAL A 459 6.00 -14.51 20.76
N LEU A 460 4.86 -15.09 20.38
CA LEU A 460 3.55 -14.43 20.40
C LEU A 460 3.11 -14.10 21.81
N LEU A 461 3.20 -15.07 22.73
CA LEU A 461 2.87 -14.87 24.14
C LEU A 461 3.79 -13.84 24.83
N ALA A 462 5.09 -13.87 24.51
CA ALA A 462 6.04 -12.87 25.03
C ALA A 462 5.73 -11.45 24.51
N GLY A 463 5.11 -11.34 23.33
CA GLY A 463 4.69 -10.08 22.72
C GLY A 463 3.39 -9.48 23.27
N LEU A 464 2.62 -10.23 24.09
CA LEU A 464 1.42 -9.73 24.74
C LEU A 464 1.74 -8.66 25.79
N ALA A 465 0.79 -7.76 26.04
CA ALA A 465 0.88 -6.83 27.16
C ALA A 465 1.00 -7.60 28.48
N PRO A 466 1.69 -7.06 29.49
CA PRO A 466 1.96 -7.80 30.75
C PRO A 466 0.70 -8.38 31.40
N GLY A 467 -0.41 -7.64 31.41
CA GLY A 467 -1.68 -8.09 31.97
C GLY A 467 -2.34 -9.22 31.17
N GLU A 468 -2.31 -9.12 29.83
CA GLU A 468 -2.83 -10.14 28.92
C GLU A 468 -2.03 -11.44 29.04
N ARG A 469 -0.70 -11.33 29.09
CA ARG A 469 0.20 -12.46 29.27
C ARG A 469 -0.03 -13.15 30.63
N ALA A 470 -0.20 -12.38 31.71
CA ALA A 470 -0.49 -12.92 33.03
C ALA A 470 -1.84 -13.65 33.07
N ALA A 471 -2.87 -13.05 32.46
CA ALA A 471 -4.19 -13.67 32.34
C ALA A 471 -4.14 -14.99 31.55
N HIS A 472 -3.39 -14.99 30.43
CA HIS A 472 -3.20 -16.19 29.63
C HIS A 472 -2.52 -17.32 30.43
N LEU A 473 -1.42 -17.00 31.11
CA LEU A 473 -0.70 -17.97 31.93
C LEU A 473 -1.53 -18.50 33.12
N ALA A 474 -2.39 -17.69 33.71
CA ALA A 474 -3.27 -18.11 34.81
C ALA A 474 -4.34 -19.12 34.36
N GLY A 475 -4.78 -19.05 33.09
CA GLY A 475 -5.73 -20.01 32.52
C GLY A 475 -5.11 -21.23 31.85
N LEU A 476 -3.78 -21.31 31.82
CA LEU A 476 -3.06 -22.35 31.08
C LEU A 476 -2.94 -23.64 31.87
N ALA A 477 -3.27 -24.76 31.26
CA ALA A 477 -3.04 -26.11 31.79
C ALA A 477 -2.13 -26.90 30.82
N PRO A 478 -0.80 -26.75 30.92
CA PRO A 478 0.12 -27.34 29.97
C PRO A 478 0.15 -28.87 30.13
N GLU A 479 -0.01 -29.57 29.00
CA GLU A 479 0.13 -31.03 28.94
C GLU A 479 1.55 -31.43 28.52
N PRO A 480 2.12 -32.52 29.05
CA PRO A 480 3.42 -33.04 28.60
C PRO A 480 3.27 -33.75 27.24
N LEU A 481 3.64 -33.05 26.15
CA LEU A 481 3.60 -33.62 24.77
C LEU A 481 4.79 -34.54 24.54
N THR A 482 5.93 -34.22 25.11
CA THR A 482 7.16 -35.01 25.14
C THR A 482 7.77 -34.97 26.53
N ARG A 483 8.84 -35.72 26.74
CA ARG A 483 9.63 -35.64 28.00
C ARG A 483 10.33 -34.28 28.18
N HIS A 484 10.46 -33.50 27.10
CA HIS A 484 11.14 -32.19 27.10
C HIS A 484 10.17 -31.01 27.31
N THR A 485 8.86 -31.24 27.19
CA THR A 485 7.85 -30.18 27.30
C THR A 485 7.92 -29.48 28.64
N VAL A 486 8.07 -28.17 28.65
CA VAL A 486 7.96 -27.33 29.84
C VAL A 486 6.50 -27.18 30.22
N THR A 487 6.11 -27.79 31.37
CA THR A 487 4.71 -27.77 31.87
C THR A 487 4.50 -26.91 33.10
N ALA A 488 5.58 -26.53 33.81
CA ALA A 488 5.47 -25.67 34.96
C ALA A 488 5.22 -24.22 34.59
N VAL A 489 4.05 -23.67 34.93
CA VAL A 489 3.66 -22.27 34.57
C VAL A 489 4.69 -21.23 35.05
N PRO A 490 5.28 -21.32 36.27
CA PRO A 490 6.32 -20.38 36.69
C PRO A 490 7.60 -20.47 35.83
N GLU A 491 7.91 -21.62 35.29
CA GLU A 491 9.04 -21.80 34.38
C GLU A 491 8.72 -21.24 32.97
N LEU A 492 7.51 -21.50 32.47
CA LEU A 492 7.02 -20.89 31.24
C LEU A 492 7.06 -19.36 31.32
N ALA A 493 6.65 -18.77 32.45
CA ALA A 493 6.73 -17.32 32.65
C ALA A 493 8.17 -16.81 32.47
N ARG A 494 9.16 -17.48 33.07
CA ARG A 494 10.59 -17.14 32.92
C ARG A 494 11.10 -17.33 31.51
N VAL A 495 10.62 -18.36 30.80
CA VAL A 495 10.93 -18.58 29.38
C VAL A 495 10.39 -17.43 28.52
N LEU A 496 9.13 -17.01 28.75
CA LEU A 496 8.52 -15.89 28.00
C LEU A 496 9.21 -14.56 28.29
N GLU A 497 9.65 -14.29 29.51
CA GLU A 497 10.44 -13.10 29.86
C GLU A 497 11.79 -13.09 29.10
N ARG A 498 12.47 -14.23 29.05
CA ARG A 498 13.72 -14.37 28.26
C ARG A 498 13.43 -14.14 26.76
N THR A 499 12.41 -14.79 26.23
CA THR A 499 11.99 -14.63 24.82
C THR A 499 11.72 -13.17 24.47
N GLY A 500 11.01 -12.43 25.33
CA GLY A 500 10.73 -11.00 25.14
C GLY A 500 12.00 -10.14 25.14
N ARG A 501 12.97 -10.43 26.01
CA ARG A 501 14.26 -9.73 26.09
C ARG A 501 15.18 -10.05 24.93
N ASP A 502 15.32 -11.35 24.59
CA ASP A 502 16.29 -11.84 23.60
C ASP A 502 15.78 -11.68 22.16
N GLY A 503 14.43 -11.50 22.01
CA GLY A 503 13.77 -11.26 20.72
C GLY A 503 13.71 -12.50 19.81
N TYR A 504 13.80 -13.70 20.40
CA TYR A 504 13.59 -14.97 19.70
C TYR A 504 13.20 -16.07 20.70
N ALA A 505 12.66 -17.17 20.21
CA ALA A 505 12.45 -18.40 20.97
C ALA A 505 13.01 -19.58 20.19
N LEU A 506 13.76 -20.43 20.88
CA LEU A 506 14.16 -21.75 20.39
C LEU A 506 13.45 -22.80 21.24
N VAL A 507 12.79 -23.75 20.57
CA VAL A 507 12.13 -24.91 21.19
C VAL A 507 12.78 -26.16 20.63
N ASP A 508 13.24 -27.02 21.50
CA ASP A 508 13.98 -28.23 21.16
C ASP A 508 13.25 -29.47 21.68
N GLU A 509 12.63 -30.21 20.80
CA GLU A 509 11.92 -31.46 21.07
C GLU A 509 10.75 -31.37 22.07
N GLU A 510 10.19 -30.17 22.34
CA GLU A 510 9.11 -29.98 23.29
C GLU A 510 7.72 -30.25 22.72
N LEU A 511 7.51 -29.97 21.42
CA LEU A 511 6.25 -30.27 20.70
C LEU A 511 6.24 -31.71 20.21
N GLU A 512 7.36 -32.15 19.66
CA GLU A 512 7.55 -33.48 19.06
C GLU A 512 9.03 -33.87 19.15
N GLU A 513 9.34 -35.13 19.51
CA GLU A 513 10.71 -35.62 19.58
C GLU A 513 11.38 -35.56 18.19
N GLY A 514 12.61 -35.10 18.12
CA GLY A 514 13.33 -34.88 16.87
C GLY A 514 13.04 -33.54 16.18
N LEU A 515 12.09 -32.75 16.66
CA LEU A 515 11.74 -31.45 16.08
C LEU A 515 12.41 -30.30 16.87
N ARG A 516 13.18 -29.49 16.21
CA ARG A 516 13.70 -28.23 16.72
C ARG A 516 13.15 -27.07 15.89
N SER A 517 12.70 -26.00 16.56
CA SER A 517 12.19 -24.80 15.89
C SER A 517 12.72 -23.52 16.51
N LEU A 518 13.03 -22.56 15.65
CA LEU A 518 13.50 -21.22 16.00
C LEU A 518 12.53 -20.20 15.44
N ALA A 519 12.04 -19.26 16.26
CA ALA A 519 11.13 -18.22 15.83
C ALA A 519 11.54 -16.83 16.29
N VAL A 520 11.15 -15.82 15.48
CA VAL A 520 11.29 -14.39 15.79
C VAL A 520 9.94 -13.67 15.64
N PRO A 521 9.73 -12.54 16.34
CA PRO A 521 8.51 -11.75 16.16
C PRO A 521 8.49 -11.03 14.83
N VAL A 522 7.29 -10.86 14.28
CA VAL A 522 6.97 -9.90 13.23
C VAL A 522 6.05 -8.86 13.84
N ARG A 523 6.43 -7.58 13.75
CA ARG A 523 5.74 -6.46 14.38
C ARG A 523 4.99 -5.63 13.35
N GLY A 524 3.80 -5.16 13.76
CA GLY A 524 3.05 -4.15 13.01
C GLY A 524 3.68 -2.75 13.13
N ALA A 525 3.07 -1.79 12.47
CA ALA A 525 3.49 -0.38 12.51
C ALA A 525 3.43 0.22 13.94
N ASP A 526 2.52 -0.28 14.79
CA ASP A 526 2.39 0.06 16.21
C ASP A 526 3.43 -0.65 17.12
N ARG A 527 4.37 -1.40 16.53
CA ARG A 527 5.41 -2.22 17.16
C ARG A 527 4.89 -3.39 18.01
N ARG A 528 3.59 -3.67 18.01
CA ARG A 528 3.04 -4.89 18.60
C ARG A 528 3.41 -6.11 17.76
N VAL A 529 3.61 -7.25 18.42
CA VAL A 529 3.83 -8.53 17.74
C VAL A 529 2.49 -8.97 17.12
N VAL A 530 2.43 -9.02 15.78
CA VAL A 530 1.24 -9.40 15.02
C VAL A 530 1.32 -10.84 14.54
N ALA A 531 2.54 -11.37 14.36
CA ALA A 531 2.79 -12.73 13.94
C ALA A 531 4.17 -13.21 14.44
N ALA A 532 4.44 -14.49 14.30
CA ALA A 532 5.76 -15.07 14.51
C ALA A 532 6.22 -15.81 13.24
N LEU A 533 7.44 -15.53 12.81
CA LEU A 533 8.12 -16.21 11.69
C LEU A 533 9.05 -17.28 12.25
N ASN A 534 8.96 -18.52 11.75
CA ASN A 534 9.85 -19.59 12.21
C ASN A 534 10.55 -20.33 11.08
N ILE A 535 11.61 -21.01 11.49
CA ILE A 535 12.27 -22.11 10.77
C ILE A 535 12.17 -23.35 11.64
N ALA A 536 11.78 -24.48 11.04
CA ALA A 536 11.74 -25.78 11.68
C ALA A 536 12.80 -26.72 11.06
N THR A 537 13.59 -27.39 11.88
CA THR A 537 14.66 -28.32 11.50
C THR A 537 14.63 -29.57 12.36
N HIS A 538 15.35 -30.61 11.97
CA HIS A 538 15.51 -31.82 12.77
C HIS A 538 16.57 -31.59 13.87
N ALA A 539 16.25 -31.97 15.13
CA ALA A 539 17.14 -31.76 16.28
C ALA A 539 18.51 -32.47 16.15
N GLY A 540 18.57 -33.57 15.41
CA GLY A 540 19.80 -34.32 15.15
C GLY A 540 20.81 -33.65 14.19
N ARG A 541 20.52 -32.44 13.67
CA ARG A 541 21.41 -31.74 12.72
C ARG A 541 22.52 -30.92 13.32
N GLY A 542 22.52 -30.74 14.62
CA GLY A 542 23.53 -29.93 15.32
C GLY A 542 23.04 -29.59 16.72
N SER A 543 23.81 -28.78 17.42
CA SER A 543 23.45 -28.29 18.75
C SER A 543 22.43 -27.13 18.64
N ALA A 544 21.80 -26.77 19.76
CA ALA A 544 20.94 -25.58 19.82
C ALA A 544 21.73 -24.31 19.51
N GLU A 545 22.99 -24.23 19.95
CA GLU A 545 23.87 -23.10 19.70
C GLU A 545 24.18 -22.95 18.19
N SER A 546 24.57 -24.05 17.51
CA SER A 546 24.80 -24.01 16.06
C SER A 546 23.55 -23.61 15.26
N THR A 547 22.37 -24.08 15.70
CA THR A 547 21.10 -23.66 15.08
C THR A 547 20.89 -22.15 15.21
N LEU A 548 21.21 -21.55 16.35
CA LEU A 548 21.10 -20.10 16.54
C LEU A 548 22.11 -19.34 15.67
N GLU A 549 23.37 -19.76 15.66
CA GLU A 549 24.42 -19.11 14.85
C GLU A 549 24.11 -19.13 13.36
N GLU A 550 23.62 -20.23 12.85
CA GLU A 550 23.35 -20.42 11.41
C GLU A 550 22.03 -19.78 10.95
N LEU A 551 20.94 -19.90 11.72
CA LEU A 551 19.60 -19.56 11.23
C LEU A 551 19.08 -18.22 11.74
N LEU A 552 19.44 -17.77 12.95
CA LEU A 552 18.87 -16.57 13.57
C LEU A 552 19.15 -15.27 12.77
N PRO A 553 20.34 -15.04 12.19
CA PRO A 553 20.61 -13.83 11.40
C PRO A 553 19.72 -13.74 10.15
N ALA A 554 19.57 -14.84 9.41
CA ALA A 554 18.72 -14.91 8.23
C ALA A 554 17.22 -14.72 8.59
N LEU A 555 16.78 -15.36 9.67
CA LEU A 555 15.42 -15.28 10.17
C LEU A 555 15.06 -13.84 10.60
N ARG A 556 15.94 -13.17 11.34
CA ARG A 556 15.78 -11.76 11.73
C ARG A 556 15.74 -10.82 10.52
N THR A 557 16.58 -11.07 9.52
CA THR A 557 16.59 -10.28 8.28
C THR A 557 15.28 -10.41 7.53
N ALA A 558 14.75 -11.62 7.41
CA ALA A 558 13.46 -11.85 6.75
C ALA A 558 12.31 -11.17 7.52
N ALA A 559 12.27 -11.30 8.85
CA ALA A 559 11.27 -10.65 9.69
C ALA A 559 11.33 -9.12 9.55
N ALA A 560 12.51 -8.51 9.58
CA ALA A 560 12.68 -7.07 9.42
C ALA A 560 12.18 -6.56 8.05
N ARG A 561 12.38 -7.34 6.98
CA ARG A 561 11.87 -7.01 5.64
C ARG A 561 10.34 -7.09 5.59
N ILE A 562 9.75 -8.12 6.21
CA ILE A 562 8.28 -8.24 6.33
C ILE A 562 7.71 -7.07 7.12
N GLU A 563 8.34 -6.69 8.25
CA GLU A 563 7.93 -5.53 9.06
C GLU A 563 8.01 -4.22 8.25
N ALA A 564 9.04 -4.02 7.43
CA ALA A 564 9.19 -2.84 6.58
C ALA A 564 8.11 -2.76 5.50
N ASP A 565 7.83 -3.88 4.80
CA ASP A 565 6.77 -3.95 3.79
C ASP A 565 5.39 -3.72 4.43
N LEU A 566 5.15 -4.30 5.61
CA LEU A 566 3.92 -4.13 6.37
C LEU A 566 3.71 -2.67 6.81
N ALA A 567 4.77 -2.02 7.31
CA ALA A 567 4.71 -0.61 7.69
C ALA A 567 4.42 0.29 6.48
N THR A 568 5.02 0.00 5.32
CA THR A 568 4.80 0.75 4.08
C THR A 568 3.36 0.58 3.57
N ALA A 569 2.84 -0.65 3.57
CA ALA A 569 1.49 -0.95 3.11
C ALA A 569 0.41 -0.37 4.04
N SER A 570 0.66 -0.32 5.35
CA SER A 570 -0.31 0.19 6.33
C SER A 570 -0.25 1.68 6.61
N ALA A 571 0.63 2.44 5.93
CA ALA A 571 0.85 3.86 6.23
C ALA A 571 -0.40 4.75 6.07
N HIS A 572 -1.24 4.49 5.06
CA HIS A 572 -2.49 5.21 4.80
C HIS A 572 -3.70 4.28 4.59
N HIS A 573 -3.48 2.99 4.72
CA HIS A 573 -4.53 2.00 4.67
C HIS A 573 -4.37 1.10 5.89
N PRO A 574 -5.14 1.30 6.98
CA PRO A 574 -5.10 0.36 8.08
C PRO A 574 -5.47 -1.00 7.51
N LEU A 575 -4.50 -1.91 7.44
CA LEU A 575 -4.76 -3.32 7.17
C LEU A 575 -5.90 -3.71 8.11
N GLY A 576 -7.07 -3.95 7.57
CA GLY A 576 -8.31 -3.98 8.33
C GLY A 576 -8.20 -4.89 9.56
N ALA A 577 -8.90 -4.54 10.64
CA ALA A 577 -8.84 -5.24 11.92
C ALA A 577 -9.20 -6.74 11.88
N GLY A 578 -9.66 -7.27 10.74
CA GLY A 578 -9.93 -8.68 10.46
C GLY A 578 -8.88 -9.32 9.54
N GLU A 579 -8.03 -8.52 8.86
CA GLU A 579 -6.73 -8.89 8.30
C GLU A 579 -5.60 -8.79 9.33
N ARG A 580 -5.90 -8.32 10.54
CA ARG A 580 -5.12 -8.72 11.69
C ARG A 580 -5.18 -10.24 11.69
N VAL A 581 -4.25 -10.82 10.95
CA VAL A 581 -3.66 -12.12 11.04
C VAL A 581 -4.58 -13.11 11.79
N GLY A 582 -5.65 -13.57 11.15
CA GLY A 582 -6.37 -14.66 11.78
C GLY A 582 -7.89 -14.59 11.85
N ALA A 583 -8.62 -13.92 10.96
CA ALA A 583 -10.05 -14.25 10.78
C ALA A 583 -10.23 -15.29 9.68
#